data_9b1952bcec2d9607b25772ce75265b63
#
_entry.id   9b1952bcec2d9607b25772ce75265b63
#
_cell.length_a   1.000
_cell.length_b   1.000
_cell.length_c   1.000
_cell.angle_alpha   90.00
_cell.angle_beta   90.00
_cell.angle_gamma   90.00
#
_symmetry.space_group_name_H-M   'P 1'
#
loop_
_entity.id
_entity.type
_entity.pdbx_description
1 polymer ?
#
loop_
_entity_poly.entity_id
_entity_poly.type
_entity_poly.pdbx_seq_one_letter_code
_entity_poly.pdbx_strand_id
1 'polypeptide(L)'
;MKTLIHPTSVIHPGAELHPTVQVGPYAVIGKQVKVGSETIIGAHVVLEGPTEIGCNNQIFPGAAIGLEPQDLKYDGSLSWVKIGNNNRIREYVTINRATGAGEATVIGDNNLLMAYTHVAHNCAIADSVVIANSVALAGHVHIESRATIGGVLGIHQFVHIGKLAMVGGMSRIDRDVPPYMLVEGSPSRVRSLNLVGLKRAGISELEQGLVFQTLKKAFRSLYRSNLTVSAALEQLDLLPDNEYIQHLRQFLQLSQKSGRRGSIPGLRPRQN
;
A
#
# COMPACT_ATOMS: atom_id res chain seq x y z
N MET A 1 27.25 29.20 -2.50
CA MET A 1 26.65 27.86 -2.58
C MET A 1 25.28 27.93 -1.92
N LYS A 2 24.22 27.43 -2.55
CA LYS A 2 22.90 27.32 -1.90
C LYS A 2 23.02 26.25 -0.80
N THR A 3 22.76 26.62 0.44
CA THR A 3 22.72 25.63 1.54
C THR A 3 21.58 24.67 1.27
N LEU A 4 21.86 23.38 1.27
CA LEU A 4 20.83 22.34 1.08
C LEU A 4 19.88 22.24 2.29
N ILE A 5 20.32 22.74 3.46
CA ILE A 5 19.58 22.75 4.71
C ILE A 5 19.15 24.18 5.03
N HIS A 6 17.84 24.40 5.19
CA HIS A 6 17.32 25.72 5.54
C HIS A 6 17.68 26.08 7.00
N PRO A 7 18.11 27.32 7.29
CA PRO A 7 18.61 27.70 8.61
C PRO A 7 17.56 27.65 9.75
N THR A 8 16.26 27.62 9.43
CA THR A 8 15.18 27.47 10.41
C THR A 8 14.77 26.03 10.66
N SER A 9 15.39 25.04 9.99
CA SER A 9 15.13 23.63 10.31
C SER A 9 15.83 23.23 11.61
N VAL A 10 15.23 22.28 12.33
CA VAL A 10 15.78 21.71 13.57
C VAL A 10 16.17 20.27 13.30
N ILE A 11 17.47 19.99 13.35
CA ILE A 11 18.00 18.65 13.07
C ILE A 11 18.73 18.17 14.33
N HIS A 12 18.30 17.02 14.86
CA HIS A 12 18.96 16.43 16.02
C HIS A 12 20.38 15.96 15.66
N PRO A 13 21.40 16.16 16.51
CA PRO A 13 22.78 15.74 16.23
C PRO A 13 22.96 14.24 15.96
N GLY A 14 22.04 13.41 16.41
CA GLY A 14 22.02 11.97 16.13
C GLY A 14 21.25 11.55 14.87
N ALA A 15 20.83 12.49 14.03
CA ALA A 15 20.28 12.22 12.71
C ALA A 15 21.41 12.02 11.70
N GLU A 16 21.24 11.08 10.78
CA GLU A 16 22.22 10.75 9.71
C GLU A 16 21.61 11.14 8.36
N LEU A 17 21.98 12.31 7.84
CA LEU A 17 21.54 12.80 6.53
C LEU A 17 22.67 12.69 5.52
N HIS A 18 22.39 12.11 4.35
CA HIS A 18 23.34 12.14 3.25
C HIS A 18 23.64 13.62 2.84
N PRO A 19 24.88 13.99 2.46
CA PRO A 19 25.24 15.39 2.13
C PRO A 19 24.41 16.06 1.03
N THR A 20 23.72 15.29 0.18
CA THR A 20 22.84 15.82 -0.89
C THR A 20 21.39 15.98 -0.50
N VAL A 21 21.02 15.66 0.75
CA VAL A 21 19.66 15.85 1.25
C VAL A 21 19.32 17.32 1.32
N GLN A 22 18.13 17.68 0.86
CA GLN A 22 17.60 19.05 0.96
C GLN A 22 16.54 19.09 2.06
N VAL A 23 16.67 20.10 2.96
CA VAL A 23 15.74 20.28 4.08
C VAL A 23 15.13 21.67 4.03
N GLY A 24 13.81 21.73 3.92
CA GLY A 24 13.02 22.95 3.85
C GLY A 24 12.86 23.66 5.22
N PRO A 25 12.29 24.86 5.21
CA PRO A 25 12.12 25.67 6.44
C PRO A 25 11.21 24.97 7.46
N TYR A 26 11.56 25.14 8.73
CA TYR A 26 10.79 24.63 9.88
C TYR A 26 10.59 23.12 9.91
N ALA A 27 11.35 22.36 9.12
CA ALA A 27 11.36 20.91 9.25
C ALA A 27 12.03 20.51 10.57
N VAL A 28 11.51 19.46 11.20
CA VAL A 28 12.05 18.89 12.44
C VAL A 28 12.47 17.46 12.19
N ILE A 29 13.74 17.15 12.42
CA ILE A 29 14.31 15.82 12.20
C ILE A 29 14.88 15.32 13.53
N GLY A 30 14.26 14.27 14.06
CA GLY A 30 14.55 13.67 15.36
C GLY A 30 15.80 12.78 15.37
N LYS A 31 16.09 12.25 16.56
CA LYS A 31 17.16 11.28 16.77
C LYS A 31 16.86 9.97 16.03
N GLN A 32 17.89 9.28 15.59
CA GLN A 32 17.78 7.98 14.90
C GLN A 32 16.99 8.02 13.57
N VAL A 33 16.97 9.18 12.93
CA VAL A 33 16.46 9.32 11.55
C VAL A 33 17.63 9.22 10.59
N LYS A 34 17.52 8.32 9.58
CA LYS A 34 18.51 8.17 8.49
C LYS A 34 17.85 8.49 7.16
N VAL A 35 18.50 9.32 6.35
CA VAL A 35 17.97 9.76 5.05
C VAL A 35 19.03 9.62 3.96
N GLY A 36 18.68 8.87 2.92
CA GLY A 36 19.53 8.60 1.75
C GLY A 36 19.65 9.79 0.79
N SER A 37 20.53 9.63 -0.19
CA SER A 37 20.91 10.68 -1.14
C SER A 37 19.73 11.23 -1.95
N GLU A 38 19.85 12.49 -2.38
CA GLU A 38 18.91 13.20 -3.26
C GLU A 38 17.46 13.26 -2.75
N THR A 39 17.23 12.97 -1.47
CA THR A 39 15.92 13.09 -0.84
C THR A 39 15.64 14.55 -0.48
N ILE A 40 14.43 15.01 -0.79
CA ILE A 40 13.96 16.37 -0.54
C ILE A 40 12.90 16.33 0.56
N ILE A 41 13.17 17.03 1.66
CA ILE A 41 12.28 17.18 2.82
C ILE A 41 11.67 18.57 2.76
N GLY A 42 10.36 18.66 2.63
CA GLY A 42 9.61 19.91 2.52
C GLY A 42 9.54 20.72 3.82
N ALA A 43 8.91 21.89 3.72
CA ALA A 43 8.67 22.75 4.88
C ALA A 43 7.75 22.09 5.92
N HIS A 44 8.00 22.31 7.21
CA HIS A 44 7.18 21.80 8.33
C HIS A 44 7.03 20.26 8.35
N VAL A 45 7.90 19.53 7.70
CA VAL A 45 7.94 18.07 7.81
C VAL A 45 8.49 17.68 9.17
N VAL A 46 7.87 16.70 9.81
CA VAL A 46 8.35 16.10 11.06
C VAL A 46 8.78 14.66 10.78
N LEU A 47 10.06 14.38 11.04
CA LEU A 47 10.61 13.03 11.01
C LEU A 47 11.03 12.62 12.41
N GLU A 48 10.44 11.59 12.95
CA GLU A 48 10.81 10.99 14.24
C GLU A 48 11.51 9.64 14.03
N GLY A 49 12.36 9.25 14.94
CA GLY A 49 13.07 7.97 14.84
C GLY A 49 12.56 6.91 15.81
N PRO A 50 12.91 5.63 15.56
CA PRO A 50 13.76 5.15 14.46
C PRO A 50 13.07 5.15 13.09
N THR A 51 13.66 5.86 12.14
CA THR A 51 13.13 5.96 10.77
C THR A 51 14.27 5.91 9.75
N GLU A 52 14.17 5.02 8.78
CA GLU A 52 15.10 4.90 7.65
C GLU A 52 14.38 5.28 6.36
N ILE A 53 14.92 6.25 5.62
CA ILE A 53 14.39 6.73 4.35
C ILE A 53 15.49 6.58 3.29
N GLY A 54 15.18 5.90 2.20
CA GLY A 54 16.09 5.68 1.08
C GLY A 54 16.37 6.96 0.27
N CYS A 55 16.77 6.75 -0.97
CA CYS A 55 17.23 7.81 -1.89
C CYS A 55 16.12 8.38 -2.76
N ASN A 56 16.31 9.60 -3.27
CA ASN A 56 15.43 10.26 -4.27
C ASN A 56 13.95 10.39 -3.82
N ASN A 57 13.67 10.40 -2.54
CA ASN A 57 12.32 10.61 -2.06
C ASN A 57 11.94 12.10 -2.05
N GLN A 58 10.67 12.40 -2.26
CA GLN A 58 10.10 13.73 -2.13
C GLN A 58 9.05 13.71 -1.03
N ILE A 59 9.33 14.38 0.10
CA ILE A 59 8.45 14.49 1.25
C ILE A 59 7.91 15.91 1.28
N PHE A 60 6.61 16.05 1.06
CA PHE A 60 5.94 17.33 0.89
C PHE A 60 5.56 17.97 2.23
N PRO A 61 5.25 19.28 2.22
CA PRO A 61 5.03 20.03 3.45
C PRO A 61 4.00 19.42 4.41
N GLY A 62 4.32 19.48 5.71
CA GLY A 62 3.44 19.03 6.78
C GLY A 62 3.31 17.51 6.95
N ALA A 63 4.05 16.72 6.18
CA ALA A 63 4.07 15.27 6.42
C ALA A 63 4.73 14.95 7.76
N ALA A 64 4.21 13.92 8.46
CA ALA A 64 4.69 13.49 9.77
C ALA A 64 4.98 11.97 9.76
N ILE A 65 6.25 11.61 9.90
CA ILE A 65 6.73 10.24 9.68
C ILE A 65 7.50 9.75 10.91
N GLY A 66 7.24 8.52 11.33
CA GLY A 66 7.96 7.86 12.41
C GLY A 66 7.44 8.17 13.81
N LEU A 67 6.30 8.86 13.93
CA LEU A 67 5.68 9.08 15.23
C LEU A 67 5.14 7.76 15.82
N GLU A 68 4.83 7.81 17.10
CA GLU A 68 4.30 6.68 17.84
C GLU A 68 3.01 6.12 17.21
N PRO A 69 2.81 4.80 17.27
CA PRO A 69 1.58 4.18 16.79
C PRO A 69 0.36 4.68 17.59
N GLN A 70 -0.75 4.86 16.87
CA GLN A 70 -2.05 5.21 17.49
C GLN A 70 -2.75 3.92 17.96
N ASP A 71 -2.06 3.13 18.78
CA ASP A 71 -2.57 1.87 19.34
C ASP A 71 -2.40 1.88 20.85
N LEU A 72 -3.48 1.66 21.59
CA LEU A 72 -3.48 1.61 23.06
C LEU A 72 -2.60 0.49 23.64
N LYS A 73 -2.20 -0.48 22.82
CA LYS A 73 -1.29 -1.57 23.21
C LYS A 73 0.18 -1.20 23.11
N TYR A 74 0.49 -0.04 22.54
CA TYR A 74 1.87 0.40 22.42
C TYR A 74 2.45 0.71 23.80
N ASP A 75 3.56 0.09 24.13
CA ASP A 75 4.22 0.15 25.44
C ASP A 75 5.53 0.96 25.45
N GLY A 76 5.82 1.68 24.36
CA GLY A 76 7.08 2.40 24.18
C GLY A 76 8.20 1.56 23.54
N SER A 77 7.89 0.36 23.05
CA SER A 77 8.85 -0.51 22.38
C SER A 77 9.57 0.17 21.22
N LEU A 78 10.86 -0.16 21.04
CA LEU A 78 11.66 0.33 19.93
C LEU A 78 11.23 -0.35 18.62
N SER A 79 10.57 0.41 17.77
CA SER A 79 10.05 -0.04 16.48
C SER A 79 10.40 0.96 15.38
N TRP A 80 10.17 0.61 14.13
CA TRP A 80 10.74 1.30 12.98
C TRP A 80 9.69 1.77 11.97
N VAL A 81 10.06 2.81 11.21
CA VAL A 81 9.55 3.07 9.86
C VAL A 81 10.68 2.86 8.87
N LYS A 82 10.44 2.12 7.79
CA LYS A 82 11.39 1.92 6.69
C LYS A 82 10.74 2.30 5.38
N ILE A 83 11.35 3.26 4.69
CA ILE A 83 10.87 3.78 3.40
C ILE A 83 11.97 3.57 2.36
N GLY A 84 11.64 2.95 1.25
CA GLY A 84 12.52 2.73 0.12
C GLY A 84 12.84 4.01 -0.65
N ASN A 85 12.95 3.88 -1.97
CA ASN A 85 13.47 4.92 -2.85
C ASN A 85 12.39 5.49 -3.77
N ASN A 86 12.63 6.69 -4.31
CA ASN A 86 11.81 7.32 -5.35
C ASN A 86 10.33 7.51 -4.97
N ASN A 87 10.00 7.58 -3.69
CA ASN A 87 8.63 7.78 -3.24
C ASN A 87 8.25 9.27 -3.26
N ARG A 88 6.98 9.55 -3.53
CA ARG A 88 6.37 10.87 -3.39
C ARG A 88 5.35 10.81 -2.26
N ILE A 89 5.72 11.39 -1.12
CA ILE A 89 4.90 11.44 0.09
C ILE A 89 4.34 12.85 0.18
N ARG A 90 3.06 13.03 -0.18
CA ARG A 90 2.42 14.31 -0.35
C ARG A 90 2.09 14.98 0.99
N GLU A 91 1.46 16.14 0.88
CA GLU A 91 1.19 17.05 2.00
C GLU A 91 0.37 16.36 3.10
N TYR A 92 0.76 16.56 4.34
CA TYR A 92 0.07 16.07 5.54
C TYR A 92 -0.14 14.55 5.59
N VAL A 93 0.67 13.79 4.88
CA VAL A 93 0.70 12.33 5.05
C VAL A 93 1.25 11.98 6.43
N THR A 94 0.64 11.02 7.11
CA THR A 94 1.12 10.52 8.39
C THR A 94 1.50 9.05 8.29
N ILE A 95 2.68 8.67 8.82
CA ILE A 95 3.18 7.29 8.82
C ILE A 95 3.69 6.98 10.22
N ASN A 96 3.01 6.08 10.92
CA ASN A 96 3.40 5.66 12.26
C ASN A 96 4.36 4.47 12.22
N ARG A 97 5.27 4.41 13.20
CA ARG A 97 6.12 3.22 13.38
C ARG A 97 5.31 2.02 13.87
N ALA A 98 5.90 0.84 13.84
CA ALA A 98 5.23 -0.39 14.30
C ALA A 98 5.00 -0.40 15.81
N THR A 99 4.18 -1.34 16.32
CA THR A 99 3.88 -1.47 17.76
C THR A 99 4.86 -2.33 18.50
N GLY A 100 5.31 -3.44 17.90
CA GLY A 100 6.17 -4.41 18.58
C GLY A 100 7.66 -4.10 18.46
N ALA A 101 8.43 -4.51 19.47
CA ALA A 101 9.88 -4.34 19.49
C ALA A 101 10.54 -5.01 18.28
N GLY A 102 11.37 -4.26 17.56
CA GLY A 102 12.07 -4.71 16.36
C GLY A 102 11.21 -4.80 15.10
N GLU A 103 9.90 -4.57 15.19
CA GLU A 103 8.99 -4.54 14.05
C GLU A 103 9.09 -3.22 13.26
N ALA A 104 8.58 -3.24 12.03
CA ALA A 104 8.59 -2.05 11.17
C ALA A 104 7.26 -1.85 10.41
N THR A 105 6.90 -0.59 10.22
CA THR A 105 6.02 -0.16 9.13
C THR A 105 6.90 0.05 7.89
N VAL A 106 6.54 -0.59 6.76
CA VAL A 106 7.42 -0.66 5.58
C VAL A 106 6.73 -0.07 4.36
N ILE A 107 7.44 0.79 3.64
CA ILE A 107 7.02 1.33 2.35
C ILE A 107 8.16 1.06 1.36
N GLY A 108 7.86 0.37 0.27
CA GLY A 108 8.80 0.05 -0.80
C GLY A 108 9.16 1.24 -1.68
N ASP A 109 9.41 0.98 -2.94
CA ASP A 109 9.93 1.95 -3.91
C ASP A 109 8.85 2.51 -4.84
N ASN A 110 9.09 3.71 -5.39
CA ASN A 110 8.30 4.32 -6.47
C ASN A 110 6.82 4.54 -6.11
N ASN A 111 6.47 4.72 -4.85
CA ASN A 111 5.10 4.91 -4.41
C ASN A 111 4.66 6.39 -4.49
N LEU A 112 3.36 6.60 -4.70
CA LEU A 112 2.71 7.89 -4.57
C LEU A 112 1.66 7.82 -3.46
N LEU A 113 1.95 8.44 -2.31
CA LEU A 113 1.00 8.65 -1.22
C LEU A 113 0.49 10.08 -1.32
N MET A 114 -0.77 10.25 -1.76
CA MET A 114 -1.37 11.58 -1.95
C MET A 114 -1.74 12.21 -0.60
N ALA A 115 -2.07 13.49 -0.65
CA ALA A 115 -2.30 14.30 0.53
C ALA A 115 -3.32 13.69 1.52
N TYR A 116 -3.02 13.85 2.81
CA TYR A 116 -3.81 13.34 3.94
C TYR A 116 -3.95 11.82 4.02
N THR A 117 -3.11 11.05 3.33
CA THR A 117 -3.04 9.60 3.54
C THR A 117 -2.50 9.31 4.92
N HIS A 118 -3.13 8.38 5.64
CA HIS A 118 -2.64 7.84 6.91
C HIS A 118 -2.19 6.40 6.75
N VAL A 119 -0.97 6.09 7.16
CA VAL A 119 -0.40 4.75 7.23
C VAL A 119 -0.18 4.40 8.69
N ALA A 120 -1.04 3.56 9.26
CA ALA A 120 -0.91 3.10 10.63
C ALA A 120 0.25 2.09 10.79
N HIS A 121 0.47 1.71 12.03
CA HIS A 121 1.53 0.80 12.46
C HIS A 121 1.50 -0.56 11.72
N ASN A 122 2.67 -1.15 11.52
CA ASN A 122 2.83 -2.49 10.94
C ASN A 122 2.27 -2.64 9.51
N CYS A 123 1.93 -1.56 8.82
CA CYS A 123 1.56 -1.64 7.42
C CYS A 123 2.77 -2.01 6.56
N ALA A 124 2.52 -2.77 5.49
CA ALA A 124 3.51 -3.09 4.47
C ALA A 124 2.97 -2.69 3.10
N ILE A 125 3.58 -1.68 2.49
CA ILE A 125 3.25 -1.19 1.15
C ILE A 125 4.41 -1.55 0.23
N ALA A 126 4.15 -2.36 -0.79
CA ALA A 126 5.15 -2.77 -1.77
C ALA A 126 5.44 -1.63 -2.77
N ASP A 127 5.95 -1.96 -3.96
CA ASP A 127 6.44 -0.97 -4.91
C ASP A 127 5.36 -0.47 -5.88
N SER A 128 5.52 0.76 -6.35
CA SER A 128 4.70 1.37 -7.40
C SER A 128 3.19 1.43 -7.04
N VAL A 129 2.88 1.54 -5.76
CA VAL A 129 1.51 1.69 -5.25
C VAL A 129 1.10 3.17 -5.34
N VAL A 130 -0.15 3.41 -5.72
CA VAL A 130 -0.77 4.73 -5.73
C VAL A 130 -1.89 4.75 -4.71
N ILE A 131 -1.79 5.63 -3.71
CA ILE A 131 -2.83 5.86 -2.71
C ILE A 131 -3.33 7.29 -2.87
N ALA A 132 -4.61 7.44 -3.21
CA ALA A 132 -5.22 8.74 -3.43
C ALA A 132 -5.50 9.49 -2.11
N ASN A 133 -5.97 10.73 -2.23
CA ASN A 133 -6.19 11.63 -1.10
C ASN A 133 -7.11 11.06 -0.02
N SER A 134 -6.77 11.34 1.24
CA SER A 134 -7.62 11.03 2.41
C SER A 134 -7.95 9.54 2.57
N VAL A 135 -7.01 8.67 2.24
CA VAL A 135 -7.10 7.24 2.54
C VAL A 135 -6.49 6.96 3.90
N ALA A 136 -7.22 6.23 4.76
CA ALA A 136 -6.72 5.78 6.05
C ALA A 136 -6.50 4.25 6.03
N LEU A 137 -5.25 3.83 6.22
CA LEU A 137 -4.89 2.44 6.45
C LEU A 137 -4.86 2.18 7.96
N ALA A 138 -5.67 1.24 8.44
CA ALA A 138 -5.54 0.73 9.80
C ALA A 138 -4.29 -0.17 9.94
N GLY A 139 -3.98 -0.59 11.17
CA GLY A 139 -2.78 -1.40 11.43
C GLY A 139 -2.72 -2.70 10.64
N HIS A 140 -1.50 -3.15 10.32
CA HIS A 140 -1.21 -4.42 9.64
C HIS A 140 -1.84 -4.58 8.25
N VAL A 141 -2.16 -3.49 7.56
CA VAL A 141 -2.60 -3.55 6.16
C VAL A 141 -1.40 -3.87 5.27
N HIS A 142 -1.58 -4.83 4.37
CA HIS A 142 -0.58 -5.20 3.37
C HIS A 142 -1.09 -4.82 1.98
N ILE A 143 -0.30 -4.07 1.21
CA ILE A 143 -0.62 -3.66 -0.17
C ILE A 143 0.49 -4.15 -1.10
N GLU A 144 0.14 -5.02 -2.03
CA GLU A 144 1.07 -5.52 -3.03
C GLU A 144 1.33 -4.51 -4.16
N SER A 145 2.38 -4.77 -4.91
CA SER A 145 2.90 -3.86 -5.95
C SER A 145 1.87 -3.47 -7.00
N ARG A 146 1.95 -2.22 -7.45
CA ARG A 146 1.12 -1.64 -8.51
C ARG A 146 -0.38 -1.59 -8.20
N ALA A 147 -0.77 -1.75 -6.94
CA ALA A 147 -2.16 -1.52 -6.54
C ALA A 147 -2.48 -0.01 -6.57
N THR A 148 -3.74 0.31 -6.86
CA THR A 148 -4.23 1.69 -6.85
C THR A 148 -5.41 1.79 -5.90
N ILE A 149 -5.32 2.70 -4.93
CA ILE A 149 -6.35 2.92 -3.92
C ILE A 149 -7.00 4.28 -4.19
N GLY A 150 -8.28 4.26 -4.50
CA GLY A 150 -9.10 5.47 -4.70
C GLY A 150 -9.26 6.28 -3.42
N GLY A 151 -9.60 7.56 -3.56
CA GLY A 151 -9.62 8.50 -2.44
C GLY A 151 -10.82 8.35 -1.48
N VAL A 152 -10.67 8.97 -0.32
CA VAL A 152 -11.70 9.13 0.71
C VAL A 152 -12.27 7.78 1.16
N LEU A 153 -11.40 6.92 1.65
CA LEU A 153 -11.82 5.60 2.17
C LEU A 153 -10.94 5.12 3.33
N GLY A 154 -11.48 4.19 4.10
CA GLY A 154 -10.75 3.48 5.15
C GLY A 154 -10.56 2.01 4.81
N ILE A 155 -9.39 1.48 5.15
CA ILE A 155 -9.05 0.07 5.00
C ILE A 155 -8.91 -0.55 6.39
N HIS A 156 -9.71 -1.58 6.66
CA HIS A 156 -9.74 -2.26 7.96
C HIS A 156 -8.39 -2.97 8.23
N GLN A 157 -8.05 -3.09 9.51
CA GLN A 157 -6.83 -3.76 9.94
C GLN A 157 -6.72 -5.20 9.40
N PHE A 158 -5.49 -5.62 9.13
CA PHE A 158 -5.11 -6.93 8.58
C PHE A 158 -5.61 -7.20 7.15
N VAL A 159 -6.21 -6.25 6.47
CA VAL A 159 -6.60 -6.42 5.07
C VAL A 159 -5.37 -6.55 4.18
N HIS A 160 -5.42 -7.51 3.26
CA HIS A 160 -4.44 -7.68 2.20
C HIS A 160 -5.03 -7.23 0.86
N ILE A 161 -4.32 -6.33 0.17
CA ILE A 161 -4.69 -5.83 -1.16
C ILE A 161 -3.71 -6.39 -2.17
N GLY A 162 -4.20 -7.19 -3.11
CA GLY A 162 -3.38 -7.90 -4.07
C GLY A 162 -2.80 -7.02 -5.18
N LYS A 163 -1.79 -7.56 -5.84
CA LYS A 163 -1.05 -6.95 -6.95
C LYS A 163 -1.98 -6.44 -8.04
N LEU A 164 -1.74 -5.21 -8.53
CA LEU A 164 -2.55 -4.59 -9.59
C LEU A 164 -4.05 -4.50 -9.28
N ALA A 165 -4.45 -4.62 -8.01
CA ALA A 165 -5.84 -4.35 -7.63
C ALA A 165 -6.16 -2.86 -7.78
N MET A 166 -7.41 -2.55 -8.11
CA MET A 166 -7.97 -1.20 -8.10
C MET A 166 -9.10 -1.15 -7.09
N VAL A 167 -8.97 -0.27 -6.11
CA VAL A 167 -10.02 0.03 -5.14
C VAL A 167 -10.66 1.36 -5.54
N GLY A 168 -11.95 1.34 -5.86
CA GLY A 168 -12.71 2.55 -6.18
C GLY A 168 -12.83 3.48 -4.97
N GLY A 169 -12.86 4.79 -5.21
CA GLY A 169 -13.00 5.79 -4.14
C GLY A 169 -14.30 5.61 -3.33
N MET A 170 -14.33 6.12 -2.10
CA MET A 170 -15.47 6.06 -1.16
C MET A 170 -15.97 4.64 -0.85
N SER A 171 -15.12 3.64 -1.03
CA SER A 171 -15.45 2.23 -0.77
C SER A 171 -15.16 1.86 0.68
N ARG A 172 -15.91 0.88 1.23
CA ARG A 172 -15.63 0.29 2.54
C ARG A 172 -14.83 -1.00 2.36
N ILE A 173 -13.58 -1.01 2.76
CA ILE A 173 -12.68 -2.16 2.59
C ILE A 173 -12.46 -2.84 3.95
N ASP A 174 -13.19 -3.92 4.20
CA ASP A 174 -13.14 -4.70 5.45
C ASP A 174 -12.72 -6.17 5.23
N ARG A 175 -12.37 -6.55 4.01
CA ARG A 175 -11.91 -7.88 3.58
C ARG A 175 -10.78 -7.74 2.57
N ASP A 176 -10.08 -8.84 2.29
CA ASP A 176 -9.00 -8.87 1.32
C ASP A 176 -9.48 -8.54 -0.09
N VAL A 177 -8.70 -7.72 -0.78
CA VAL A 177 -8.96 -7.32 -2.17
C VAL A 177 -8.14 -8.20 -3.10
N PRO A 178 -8.78 -9.08 -3.90
CA PRO A 178 -8.05 -9.99 -4.76
C PRO A 178 -7.19 -9.27 -5.81
N PRO A 179 -6.01 -9.82 -6.16
CA PRO A 179 -5.14 -9.23 -7.16
C PRO A 179 -5.83 -9.13 -8.52
N TYR A 180 -5.43 -8.12 -9.29
CA TYR A 180 -5.92 -7.85 -10.66
C TYR A 180 -7.38 -7.40 -10.76
N MET A 181 -8.09 -7.27 -9.65
CA MET A 181 -9.53 -6.96 -9.64
C MET A 181 -9.79 -5.47 -9.40
N LEU A 182 -10.92 -5.00 -9.95
CA LEU A 182 -11.57 -3.75 -9.58
C LEU A 182 -12.61 -4.05 -8.49
N VAL A 183 -12.45 -3.38 -7.35
CA VAL A 183 -13.34 -3.47 -6.19
C VAL A 183 -13.89 -2.11 -5.87
N GLU A 184 -15.19 -1.99 -5.62
CA GLU A 184 -15.80 -0.72 -5.22
C GLU A 184 -17.11 -0.91 -4.46
N GLY A 185 -17.53 0.16 -3.77
CA GLY A 185 -18.84 0.30 -3.13
C GLY A 185 -18.85 0.10 -1.62
N SER A 186 -20.03 0.27 -1.03
CA SER A 186 -20.33 0.01 0.39
C SER A 186 -21.69 -0.68 0.50
N PRO A 187 -21.73 -1.99 0.74
CA PRO A 187 -20.62 -2.92 0.91
C PRO A 187 -19.81 -3.13 -0.38
N SER A 188 -18.51 -3.37 -0.23
CA SER A 188 -17.61 -3.57 -1.38
C SER A 188 -17.90 -4.85 -2.14
N ARG A 189 -17.71 -4.80 -3.45
CA ARG A 189 -17.86 -5.96 -4.34
C ARG A 189 -16.79 -5.94 -5.43
N VAL A 190 -16.32 -7.14 -5.81
CA VAL A 190 -15.53 -7.31 -7.03
C VAL A 190 -16.45 -7.04 -8.23
N ARG A 191 -16.10 -6.04 -9.02
CA ARG A 191 -16.87 -5.60 -10.21
C ARG A 191 -16.39 -6.26 -11.49
N SER A 192 -15.09 -6.22 -11.69
CA SER A 192 -14.43 -6.69 -12.90
C SER A 192 -12.95 -6.95 -12.65
N LEU A 193 -12.24 -7.42 -13.66
CA LEU A 193 -10.79 -7.24 -13.73
C LEU A 193 -10.45 -5.75 -13.82
N ASN A 194 -9.31 -5.36 -13.27
CA ASN A 194 -8.72 -4.03 -13.45
C ASN A 194 -8.15 -3.90 -14.88
N LEU A 195 -9.02 -3.76 -15.87
CA LEU A 195 -8.64 -3.75 -17.28
C LEU A 195 -7.61 -2.66 -17.61
N VAL A 196 -7.77 -1.48 -17.01
CA VAL A 196 -6.87 -0.35 -17.23
C VAL A 196 -5.48 -0.63 -16.65
N GLY A 197 -5.43 -1.12 -15.40
CA GLY A 197 -4.17 -1.47 -14.75
C GLY A 197 -3.43 -2.60 -15.47
N LEU A 198 -4.14 -3.64 -15.87
CA LEU A 198 -3.58 -4.76 -16.63
C LEU A 198 -3.01 -4.31 -17.98
N LYS A 199 -3.72 -3.43 -18.72
CA LYS A 199 -3.23 -2.88 -19.99
C LYS A 199 -1.99 -2.02 -19.79
N ARG A 200 -2.00 -1.10 -18.80
CA ARG A 200 -0.84 -0.23 -18.49
C ARG A 200 0.39 -1.03 -18.05
N ALA A 201 0.17 -2.18 -17.42
CA ALA A 201 1.24 -3.10 -17.02
C ALA A 201 1.73 -4.01 -18.16
N GLY A 202 1.15 -3.91 -19.36
CA GLY A 202 1.51 -4.74 -20.52
C GLY A 202 0.94 -6.17 -20.46
N ILE A 203 0.18 -6.54 -19.43
CA ILE A 203 -0.30 -7.92 -19.24
C ILE A 203 -1.32 -8.33 -20.29
N SER A 204 -2.04 -7.36 -20.87
CA SER A 204 -3.01 -7.64 -21.95
C SER A 204 -2.37 -8.20 -23.22
N GLU A 205 -1.06 -8.03 -23.39
CA GLU A 205 -0.31 -8.40 -24.60
C GLU A 205 0.63 -9.60 -24.37
N LEU A 206 0.86 -9.98 -23.09
CA LEU A 206 1.72 -11.10 -22.74
C LEU A 206 1.24 -12.41 -23.40
N GLU A 207 2.20 -13.17 -23.93
CA GLU A 207 1.92 -14.45 -24.61
C GLU A 207 0.79 -14.33 -25.63
N GLN A 208 0.83 -13.28 -26.47
CA GLN A 208 -0.21 -12.99 -27.48
C GLN A 208 -1.63 -12.88 -26.87
N GLY A 209 -1.72 -12.39 -25.64
CA GLY A 209 -2.98 -12.20 -24.92
C GLY A 209 -3.48 -13.44 -24.14
N LEU A 210 -2.75 -14.55 -24.14
CA LEU A 210 -3.15 -15.78 -23.45
C LEU A 210 -3.29 -15.56 -21.94
N VAL A 211 -2.34 -14.88 -21.31
CA VAL A 211 -2.38 -14.54 -19.87
C VAL A 211 -3.66 -13.79 -19.53
N PHE A 212 -4.00 -12.78 -20.34
CA PHE A 212 -5.19 -11.96 -20.12
C PHE A 212 -6.48 -12.76 -20.31
N GLN A 213 -6.55 -13.65 -21.34
CA GLN A 213 -7.70 -14.54 -21.54
C GLN A 213 -7.86 -15.51 -20.36
N THR A 214 -6.76 -16.02 -19.83
CA THR A 214 -6.76 -16.91 -18.66
C THR A 214 -7.27 -16.17 -17.41
N LEU A 215 -6.84 -14.94 -17.15
CA LEU A 215 -7.40 -14.11 -16.08
C LEU A 215 -8.89 -13.84 -16.25
N LYS A 216 -9.38 -13.63 -17.49
CA LYS A 216 -10.82 -13.49 -17.75
C LYS A 216 -11.60 -14.75 -17.42
N LYS A 217 -11.06 -15.94 -17.74
CA LYS A 217 -11.68 -17.22 -17.35
C LYS A 217 -11.72 -17.37 -15.84
N ALA A 218 -10.59 -17.11 -15.14
CA ALA A 218 -10.51 -17.13 -13.69
C ALA A 218 -11.54 -16.20 -13.04
N PHE A 219 -11.65 -14.96 -13.52
CA PHE A 219 -12.65 -14.00 -13.04
C PHE A 219 -14.09 -14.54 -13.19
N ARG A 220 -14.41 -15.16 -14.32
CA ARG A 220 -15.75 -15.75 -14.54
C ARG A 220 -16.04 -16.88 -13.58
N SER A 221 -15.09 -17.80 -13.37
CA SER A 221 -15.21 -18.90 -12.41
C SER A 221 -15.40 -18.39 -10.98
N LEU A 222 -14.68 -17.36 -10.56
CA LEU A 222 -14.72 -16.84 -9.20
C LEU A 222 -15.96 -15.96 -8.91
N TYR A 223 -16.42 -15.18 -9.88
CA TYR A 223 -17.36 -14.09 -9.61
C TYR A 223 -18.61 -14.06 -10.51
N ARG A 224 -18.70 -14.92 -11.52
CA ARG A 224 -19.83 -14.99 -12.47
C ARG A 224 -20.44 -16.38 -12.59
N SER A 225 -19.89 -17.35 -11.88
CA SER A 225 -20.47 -18.68 -11.69
C SER A 225 -21.19 -18.74 -10.33
N ASN A 226 -22.01 -19.76 -10.15
CA ASN A 226 -22.64 -20.04 -8.86
C ASN A 226 -21.78 -20.99 -7.99
N LEU A 227 -20.49 -21.08 -8.26
CA LEU A 227 -19.55 -21.93 -7.53
C LEU A 227 -19.23 -21.34 -6.15
N THR A 228 -18.97 -22.22 -5.19
CA THR A 228 -18.30 -21.84 -3.95
C THR A 228 -16.86 -21.44 -4.26
N VAL A 229 -16.22 -20.69 -3.34
CA VAL A 229 -14.82 -20.29 -3.54
C VAL A 229 -13.91 -21.51 -3.69
N SER A 230 -14.14 -22.58 -2.92
CA SER A 230 -13.36 -23.83 -3.03
C SER A 230 -13.51 -24.47 -4.40
N ALA A 231 -14.75 -24.64 -4.89
CA ALA A 231 -14.99 -25.20 -6.21
C ALA A 231 -14.45 -24.29 -7.33
N ALA A 232 -14.49 -22.98 -7.16
CA ALA A 232 -13.87 -22.05 -8.11
C ALA A 232 -12.35 -22.16 -8.13
N LEU A 233 -11.69 -22.38 -6.98
CA LEU A 233 -10.25 -22.65 -6.90
C LEU A 233 -9.86 -23.94 -7.65
N GLU A 234 -10.63 -25.01 -7.52
CA GLU A 234 -10.43 -26.24 -8.29
C GLU A 234 -10.53 -25.99 -9.81
N GLN A 235 -11.45 -25.11 -10.24
CA GLN A 235 -11.54 -24.70 -11.65
C GLN A 235 -10.31 -23.89 -12.12
N LEU A 236 -9.68 -23.12 -11.22
CA LEU A 236 -8.44 -22.41 -11.55
C LEU A 236 -7.27 -23.38 -11.78
N ASP A 237 -7.28 -24.55 -11.14
CA ASP A 237 -6.26 -25.60 -11.35
C ASP A 237 -6.29 -26.20 -12.77
N LEU A 238 -7.43 -26.10 -13.46
CA LEU A 238 -7.61 -26.56 -14.83
C LEU A 238 -7.23 -25.50 -15.90
N LEU A 239 -6.94 -24.28 -15.49
CA LEU A 239 -6.53 -23.22 -16.41
C LEU A 239 -5.06 -23.35 -16.80
N PRO A 240 -4.65 -22.81 -17.97
CA PRO A 240 -3.23 -22.71 -18.32
C PRO A 240 -2.42 -22.08 -17.19
N ASP A 241 -1.38 -22.79 -16.75
CA ASP A 241 -0.56 -22.35 -15.63
C ASP A 241 0.34 -21.17 -16.03
N ASN A 242 0.35 -20.14 -15.22
CA ASN A 242 1.23 -18.97 -15.33
C ASN A 242 1.34 -18.27 -13.98
N GLU A 243 2.33 -17.41 -13.82
CA GLU A 243 2.60 -16.70 -12.56
C GLU A 243 1.37 -15.93 -12.01
N TYR A 244 0.51 -15.39 -12.88
CA TYR A 244 -0.66 -14.59 -12.48
C TYR A 244 -1.78 -15.45 -11.88
N ILE A 245 -2.01 -16.62 -12.45
CA ILE A 245 -3.00 -17.59 -11.94
C ILE A 245 -2.49 -18.23 -10.64
N GLN A 246 -1.22 -18.60 -10.59
CA GLN A 246 -0.60 -19.11 -9.37
C GLN A 246 -0.71 -18.10 -8.23
N HIS A 247 -0.37 -16.82 -8.48
CA HIS A 247 -0.47 -15.74 -7.51
C HIS A 247 -1.93 -15.51 -7.05
N LEU A 248 -2.88 -15.42 -7.98
CA LEU A 248 -4.31 -15.26 -7.65
C LEU A 248 -4.80 -16.41 -6.75
N ARG A 249 -4.42 -17.63 -7.07
CA ARG A 249 -4.79 -18.82 -6.30
C ARG A 249 -4.20 -18.80 -4.90
N GLN A 250 -2.90 -18.54 -4.78
CA GLN A 250 -2.22 -18.43 -3.49
C GLN A 250 -2.84 -17.34 -2.61
N PHE A 251 -3.11 -16.18 -3.20
CA PHE A 251 -3.77 -15.08 -2.50
C PHE A 251 -5.13 -15.50 -1.92
N LEU A 252 -5.98 -16.12 -2.73
CA LEU A 252 -7.31 -16.56 -2.31
C LEU A 252 -7.24 -17.66 -1.24
N GLN A 253 -6.31 -18.60 -1.35
CA GLN A 253 -6.07 -19.63 -0.34
C GLN A 253 -5.62 -19.00 0.99
N LEU A 254 -4.69 -18.05 0.95
CA LEU A 254 -4.23 -17.31 2.14
C LEU A 254 -5.38 -16.53 2.78
N SER A 255 -6.22 -15.90 1.98
CA SER A 255 -7.38 -15.12 2.43
C SER A 255 -8.44 -15.97 3.15
N GLN A 256 -8.46 -17.29 2.93
CA GLN A 256 -9.41 -18.22 3.57
C GLN A 256 -8.87 -18.86 4.85
N LYS A 257 -7.61 -18.60 5.23
CA LYS A 257 -7.04 -19.17 6.46
C LYS A 257 -7.82 -18.72 7.69
N SER A 258 -7.83 -19.57 8.72
CA SER A 258 -8.43 -19.24 10.02
C SER A 258 -7.92 -17.90 10.56
N GLY A 259 -8.82 -17.09 11.13
CA GLY A 259 -8.52 -15.76 11.62
C GLY A 259 -8.60 -14.63 10.58
N ARG A 260 -8.69 -14.95 9.29
CA ARG A 260 -8.92 -13.95 8.23
C ARG A 260 -10.41 -13.80 7.89
N ARG A 261 -10.78 -12.62 7.40
CA ARG A 261 -12.17 -12.32 7.02
C ARG A 261 -12.56 -12.84 5.63
N GLY A 262 -11.60 -13.39 4.89
CA GLY A 262 -11.77 -13.81 3.51
C GLY A 262 -11.70 -12.66 2.50
N SER A 263 -11.78 -13.00 1.22
CA SER A 263 -11.76 -12.02 0.13
C SER A 263 -13.13 -11.35 -0.07
N ILE A 264 -13.11 -10.15 -0.67
CA ILE A 264 -14.32 -9.44 -1.08
C ILE A 264 -15.08 -10.29 -2.12
N PRO A 265 -16.40 -10.52 -1.92
CA PRO A 265 -17.21 -11.30 -2.86
C PRO A 265 -17.56 -10.52 -4.14
N GLY A 266 -17.96 -11.25 -5.17
CA GLY A 266 -18.54 -10.68 -6.38
C GLY A 266 -19.92 -10.05 -6.17
N LEU A 267 -20.44 -9.47 -7.23
CA LEU A 267 -21.84 -9.04 -7.27
C LEU A 267 -22.76 -10.26 -7.13
N ARG A 268 -23.73 -10.18 -6.24
CA ARG A 268 -24.80 -11.18 -6.22
C ARG A 268 -25.56 -11.12 -7.55
N PRO A 269 -25.91 -12.27 -8.17
CA PRO A 269 -26.87 -12.26 -9.27
C PRO A 269 -28.13 -11.51 -8.82
N ARG A 270 -28.71 -10.69 -9.70
CA ARG A 270 -30.05 -10.13 -9.44
C ARG A 270 -30.99 -11.31 -9.30
N GLN A 271 -31.63 -11.46 -8.17
CA GLN A 271 -32.84 -12.29 -8.05
C GLN A 271 -33.89 -11.57 -8.89
N ASN A 272 -34.25 -12.19 -10.03
CA ASN A 272 -35.42 -11.75 -10.80
C ASN A 272 -36.69 -12.09 -10.04
#